data_eb97827bce982217c04559ba7bf10cb3
#
_entry.id   eb97827bce982217c04559ba7bf10cb3
#
_cell.length_a   1.000
_cell.length_b   1.000
_cell.length_c   1.000
_cell.angle_alpha   90.00
_cell.angle_beta   90.00
_cell.angle_gamma   90.00
#
_symmetry.space_group_name_H-M   'P 1'
#
loop_
_entity.id
_entity.type
_entity.pdbx_description
1 polymer ?
#
loop_
_entity_poly.entity_id
_entity_poly.type
_entity_poly.pdbx_seq_one_letter_code
_entity_poly.pdbx_strand_id
1 'polypeptide(L)'
;MRLFADGAQRVRLLRGQCAGCPRENGFASVELVRQTVAKLIEAWGLTCAYEVEQVAAEQDSAAGCAGLPQVVAVDGEQPLRARPAVRPAHVQADGTLPHFVPLRRYALLDALADLGGKPATVELDTRLWGHITIDMGKCRSCKMCAVFCPTGALQKYVGEGGHGGVEHYPAECVHCGLCQDICPAGAIVSSTRVPADVLAGGKTERYPMPDPAWTTGPDQILRKMTPQIHSREVQHSY
;
A
#
# COMPACT_ATOMS: atom_id res chain seq x y z
N MET A 1 1.44 8.43 13.57
CA MET A 1 2.75 7.71 13.65
C MET A 1 3.91 8.69 13.48
N ARG A 2 3.99 9.47 12.39
CA ARG A 2 5.15 10.36 12.17
C ARG A 2 5.37 11.36 13.31
N LEU A 3 4.31 11.99 13.82
CA LEU A 3 4.42 12.90 14.97
C LEU A 3 5.04 12.24 16.22
N PHE A 4 4.69 10.99 16.49
CA PHE A 4 5.31 10.23 17.58
C PHE A 4 6.79 9.94 17.30
N ALA A 5 7.13 9.55 16.09
CA ALA A 5 8.53 9.33 15.68
C ALA A 5 9.36 10.63 15.77
N ASP A 6 8.74 11.77 15.55
CA ASP A 6 9.35 13.10 15.70
C ASP A 6 9.42 13.57 17.18
N GLY A 7 8.94 12.77 18.13
CA GLY A 7 9.08 13.01 19.57
C GLY A 7 7.81 13.44 20.29
N ALA A 8 6.66 13.51 19.61
CA ALA A 8 5.40 13.82 20.28
C ALA A 8 5.05 12.70 21.28
N GLN A 9 4.82 13.06 22.53
CA GLN A 9 4.37 12.12 23.56
C GLN A 9 2.87 11.87 23.51
N ARG A 10 2.11 12.87 23.08
CA ARG A 10 0.65 12.82 22.96
C ARG A 10 0.21 13.52 21.67
N VAL A 11 -0.75 12.96 20.98
CA VAL A 11 -1.39 13.56 19.81
C VAL A 11 -2.88 13.71 20.08
N ARG A 12 -3.38 14.95 19.99
CA ARG A 12 -4.82 15.25 20.13
C ARG A 12 -5.38 15.57 18.75
N LEU A 13 -6.45 14.88 18.39
CA LEU A 13 -7.21 15.13 17.17
C LEU A 13 -8.46 15.95 17.55
N LEU A 14 -8.48 17.21 17.18
CA LEU A 14 -9.60 18.10 17.47
C LEU A 14 -10.70 17.90 16.40
N ARG A 15 -11.92 17.72 16.86
CA ARG A 15 -13.10 17.58 16.03
C ARG A 15 -14.04 18.76 16.26
N GLY A 16 -14.36 19.51 15.20
CA GLY A 16 -15.42 20.51 15.23
C GLY A 16 -16.81 19.89 15.08
N GLN A 17 -17.84 20.73 15.11
CA GLN A 17 -19.22 20.32 14.82
C GLN A 17 -19.38 20.16 13.30
N CYS A 18 -19.47 18.88 12.86
CA CYS A 18 -19.58 18.55 11.44
C CYS A 18 -21.02 18.27 10.99
N ALA A 19 -22.03 18.37 11.85
CA ALA A 19 -23.42 18.16 11.49
C ALA A 19 -23.86 19.19 10.46
N GLY A 20 -24.31 18.72 9.29
CA GLY A 20 -24.71 19.58 8.16
C GLY A 20 -23.57 20.21 7.36
N CYS A 21 -22.32 19.85 7.65
CA CYS A 21 -21.17 20.29 6.88
C CYS A 21 -21.07 19.50 5.56
N PRO A 22 -20.77 20.16 4.41
CA PRO A 22 -20.52 19.43 3.15
C PRO A 22 -19.37 18.40 3.23
N ARG A 23 -18.54 18.47 4.28
CA ARG A 23 -17.41 17.57 4.55
C ARG A 23 -17.62 16.67 5.76
N GLU A 24 -18.84 16.41 6.17
CA GLU A 24 -19.13 15.57 7.35
C GLU A 24 -18.53 14.16 7.24
N ASN A 25 -18.40 13.64 6.00
CA ASN A 25 -17.71 12.36 5.72
C ASN A 25 -16.23 12.37 6.13
N GLY A 26 -15.61 13.53 6.35
CA GLY A 26 -14.25 13.64 6.86
C GLY A 26 -14.08 12.97 8.22
N PHE A 27 -15.12 12.96 9.06
CA PHE A 27 -15.05 12.31 10.35
C PHE A 27 -14.96 10.79 10.25
N ALA A 28 -15.70 10.17 9.36
CA ALA A 28 -15.59 8.73 9.11
C ALA A 28 -14.16 8.34 8.69
N SER A 29 -13.51 9.21 7.90
CA SER A 29 -12.11 9.03 7.51
C SER A 29 -11.15 9.16 8.70
N VAL A 30 -11.37 10.11 9.62
CA VAL A 30 -10.57 10.28 10.85
C VAL A 30 -10.70 9.06 11.74
N GLU A 31 -11.92 8.54 11.93
CA GLU A 31 -12.16 7.35 12.74
C GLU A 31 -11.47 6.11 12.15
N LEU A 32 -11.51 5.96 10.83
CA LEU A 32 -10.79 4.89 10.15
C LEU A 32 -9.27 4.98 10.33
N VAL A 33 -8.71 6.21 10.24
CA VAL A 33 -7.29 6.46 10.51
C VAL A 33 -6.96 6.13 11.98
N ARG A 34 -7.81 6.54 12.92
CA ARG A 34 -7.64 6.25 14.35
C ARG A 34 -7.58 4.74 14.60
N GLN A 35 -8.52 3.98 14.06
CA GLN A 35 -8.54 2.51 14.18
C GLN A 35 -7.29 1.88 13.57
N THR A 36 -6.84 2.38 12.43
CA THR A 36 -5.61 1.89 11.79
C THR A 36 -4.39 2.18 12.66
N VAL A 37 -4.28 3.39 13.22
CA VAL A 37 -3.20 3.77 14.14
C VAL A 37 -3.20 2.89 15.39
N ALA A 38 -4.37 2.60 15.98
CA ALA A 38 -4.49 1.70 17.13
C ALA A 38 -3.93 0.31 16.83
N LYS A 39 -4.34 -0.29 15.71
CA LYS A 39 -3.84 -1.60 15.26
C LYS A 39 -2.32 -1.61 15.05
N LEU A 40 -1.76 -0.52 14.51
CA LEU A 40 -0.32 -0.40 14.29
C LEU A 40 0.44 -0.28 15.61
N ILE A 41 -0.03 0.53 16.56
CA ILE A 41 0.54 0.67 17.90
C ILE A 41 0.57 -0.68 18.60
N GLU A 42 -0.55 -1.40 18.58
CA GLU A 42 -0.66 -2.73 19.17
C GLU A 42 0.29 -3.73 18.51
N ALA A 43 0.25 -3.83 17.17
CA ALA A 43 1.06 -4.78 16.42
C ALA A 43 2.58 -4.56 16.56
N TRP A 44 3.00 -3.31 16.80
CA TRP A 44 4.42 -2.96 17.05
C TRP A 44 4.78 -2.90 18.54
N GLY A 45 3.84 -3.17 19.45
CA GLY A 45 4.08 -3.11 20.89
C GLY A 45 4.48 -1.71 21.37
N LEU A 46 3.94 -0.66 20.75
CA LEU A 46 4.26 0.73 21.06
C LEU A 46 3.35 1.29 22.15
N THR A 47 3.89 2.20 22.96
CA THR A 47 3.14 2.95 23.98
C THR A 47 2.97 4.40 23.54
N CYS A 48 2.08 4.64 22.57
CA CYS A 48 1.77 5.98 22.08
C CYS A 48 0.41 6.43 22.60
N ALA A 49 0.32 7.63 23.15
CA ALA A 49 -0.93 8.22 23.64
C ALA A 49 -1.52 9.14 22.57
N TYR A 50 -2.75 8.86 22.14
CA TYR A 50 -3.51 9.75 21.27
C TYR A 50 -4.95 9.86 21.76
N GLU A 51 -5.52 11.04 21.58
CA GLU A 51 -6.88 11.37 22.01
C GLU A 51 -7.63 12.02 20.85
N VAL A 52 -8.93 11.75 20.79
CA VAL A 52 -9.84 12.47 19.90
C VAL A 52 -10.76 13.31 20.78
N GLU A 53 -10.64 14.61 20.68
CA GLU A 53 -11.43 15.56 21.48
C GLU A 53 -12.41 16.30 20.57
N GLN A 54 -13.65 16.41 21.02
CA GLN A 54 -14.65 17.24 20.36
C GLN A 54 -14.57 18.66 20.90
N VAL A 55 -14.29 19.62 20.02
CA VAL A 55 -14.27 21.03 20.39
C VAL A 55 -15.69 21.55 20.48
N ALA A 56 -16.01 22.30 21.52
CA ALA A 56 -17.33 22.92 21.68
C ALA A 56 -17.61 23.98 20.60
N ALA A 57 -18.89 24.12 20.22
CA ALA A 57 -19.32 24.99 19.13
C ALA A 57 -18.94 26.46 19.27
N GLU A 58 -18.76 26.93 20.49
CA GLU A 58 -18.46 28.34 20.78
C GLU A 58 -17.03 28.74 20.34
N GLN A 59 -16.14 27.82 20.21
CA GLN A 59 -14.77 28.08 19.73
C GLN A 59 -14.65 28.04 18.20
N ASP A 60 -15.66 27.52 17.51
CA ASP A 60 -15.66 27.33 16.05
C ASP A 60 -16.26 28.53 15.28
N SER A 61 -16.87 29.50 15.97
CA SER A 61 -17.66 30.58 15.35
C SER A 61 -16.84 31.63 14.59
N ALA A 62 -15.52 31.65 14.73
CA ALA A 62 -14.65 32.64 14.08
C ALA A 62 -13.85 32.05 12.88
N ALA A 63 -13.87 30.75 12.71
CA ALA A 63 -13.16 30.08 11.63
C ALA A 63 -14.14 29.27 10.79
N GLY A 64 -14.86 29.90 9.89
CA GLY A 64 -15.45 29.19 8.76
C GLY A 64 -14.38 28.25 8.20
N CYS A 65 -14.75 27.11 7.63
CA CYS A 65 -13.92 25.99 7.12
C CYS A 65 -12.49 26.29 6.57
N ALA A 66 -11.97 27.47 6.83
CA ALA A 66 -10.64 27.97 6.48
C ALA A 66 -9.56 27.61 7.51
N GLY A 67 -9.92 27.10 8.66
CA GLY A 67 -8.95 26.64 9.67
C GLY A 67 -8.48 25.24 9.32
N LEU A 68 -7.37 25.12 8.60
CA LEU A 68 -6.54 23.92 8.68
C LEU A 68 -6.32 23.61 10.17
N PRO A 69 -6.33 22.32 10.59
CA PRO A 69 -6.02 21.97 11.96
C PRO A 69 -4.69 22.63 12.32
N GLN A 70 -4.75 23.65 13.18
CA GLN A 70 -3.53 24.19 13.77
C GLN A 70 -2.93 23.03 14.53
N VAL A 71 -1.74 22.63 14.15
CA VAL A 71 -0.89 21.78 14.98
C VAL A 71 -0.63 22.61 16.21
N VAL A 72 -1.44 22.42 17.26
CA VAL A 72 -1.22 23.05 18.56
C VAL A 72 0.14 22.56 19.02
N ALA A 73 1.00 23.50 19.36
CA ALA A 73 2.37 23.33 19.73
C ALA A 73 2.59 22.06 20.57
N VAL A 74 3.56 21.28 20.14
CA VAL A 74 4.16 20.26 20.97
C VAL A 74 4.83 20.99 22.13
N ASP A 75 4.31 20.90 23.35
CA ASP A 75 5.00 21.36 24.53
C ASP A 75 6.28 20.54 24.70
N GLY A 76 7.38 21.09 24.27
CA GLY A 76 8.71 20.50 24.36
C GLY A 76 9.62 21.04 23.27
N GLU A 77 10.58 21.84 23.66
CA GLU A 77 11.67 22.38 22.82
C GLU A 77 12.64 21.27 22.33
N GLN A 78 12.15 20.21 21.70
CA GLN A 78 13.03 19.32 20.99
C GLN A 78 12.99 19.67 19.51
N PRO A 79 14.15 19.97 18.90
CA PRO A 79 14.22 20.20 17.47
C PRO A 79 13.66 18.96 16.75
N LEU A 80 12.72 19.18 15.85
CA LEU A 80 12.19 18.13 14.95
C LEU A 80 13.40 17.37 14.39
N ARG A 81 13.47 16.08 14.66
CA ARG A 81 14.54 15.25 14.09
C ARG A 81 14.55 15.46 12.59
N ALA A 82 15.75 15.61 12.02
CA ALA A 82 15.93 15.68 10.59
C ALA A 82 15.14 14.54 9.94
N ARG A 83 14.31 14.84 8.94
CA ARG A 83 13.52 13.83 8.25
C ARG A 83 14.47 12.73 7.77
N PRO A 84 14.23 11.47 8.16
CA PRO A 84 15.01 10.37 7.63
C PRO A 84 14.91 10.38 6.11
N ALA A 85 15.96 9.94 5.46
CA ALA A 85 15.94 9.77 4.01
C ALA A 85 14.74 8.88 3.64
N VAL A 86 13.90 9.36 2.75
CA VAL A 86 12.78 8.57 2.20
C VAL A 86 13.38 7.29 1.62
N ARG A 87 12.82 6.13 1.94
CA ARG A 87 13.25 4.87 1.31
C ARG A 87 13.30 5.08 -0.20
N PRO A 88 14.38 4.67 -0.86
CA PRO A 88 14.45 4.76 -2.31
C PRO A 88 13.30 3.95 -2.91
N ALA A 89 12.70 4.47 -3.97
CA ALA A 89 11.70 3.71 -4.71
C ALA A 89 12.31 2.38 -5.18
N HIS A 90 11.56 1.30 -5.03
CA HIS A 90 12.01 0.00 -5.50
C HIS A 90 12.12 0.01 -7.02
N VAL A 91 13.34 -0.20 -7.52
CA VAL A 91 13.59 -0.34 -8.97
C VAL A 91 13.26 -1.77 -9.37
N GLN A 92 12.44 -1.94 -10.41
CA GLN A 92 12.09 -3.26 -10.91
C GLN A 92 13.31 -3.97 -11.51
N ALA A 93 13.23 -5.28 -11.68
CA ALA A 93 14.34 -6.09 -12.19
C ALA A 93 14.82 -5.68 -13.60
N ASP A 94 13.96 -5.02 -14.38
CA ASP A 94 14.27 -4.48 -15.70
C ASP A 94 14.84 -3.04 -15.66
N GLY A 95 15.07 -2.49 -14.47
CA GLY A 95 15.57 -1.13 -14.27
C GLY A 95 14.51 -0.03 -14.34
N THR A 96 13.24 -0.37 -14.52
CA THR A 96 12.15 0.61 -14.53
C THR A 96 11.63 0.92 -13.14
N LEU A 97 10.97 2.08 -12.99
CA LEU A 97 10.23 2.43 -11.78
C LEU A 97 8.78 1.94 -11.89
N PRO A 98 8.14 1.58 -10.76
CA PRO A 98 6.73 1.27 -10.75
C PRO A 98 5.90 2.49 -11.15
N HIS A 99 4.73 2.27 -11.74
CA HIS A 99 3.81 3.35 -12.12
C HIS A 99 3.33 4.19 -10.93
N PHE A 100 3.27 3.58 -9.76
CA PHE A 100 2.84 4.22 -8.52
C PHE A 100 3.75 3.85 -7.36
N VAL A 101 4.36 4.84 -6.72
CA VAL A 101 5.20 4.64 -5.52
C VAL A 101 4.38 4.98 -4.27
N PRO A 102 4.15 4.04 -3.35
CA PRO A 102 3.31 4.23 -2.17
C PRO A 102 4.04 4.99 -1.05
N LEU A 103 4.49 6.22 -1.32
CA LEU A 103 5.32 7.03 -0.43
C LEU A 103 4.74 7.18 0.98
N ARG A 104 3.42 7.32 1.12
CA ARG A 104 2.76 7.43 2.44
C ARG A 104 2.93 6.17 3.28
N ARG A 105 2.93 5.00 2.66
CA ARG A 105 3.13 3.71 3.33
C ARG A 105 4.58 3.54 3.74
N TYR A 106 5.51 3.93 2.89
CA TYR A 106 6.94 3.94 3.21
C TYR A 106 7.21 4.86 4.41
N ALA A 107 6.73 6.10 4.38
CA ALA A 107 6.85 7.03 5.49
C ALA A 107 6.23 6.51 6.80
N LEU A 108 5.16 5.72 6.70
CA LEU A 108 4.52 5.09 7.85
C LEU A 108 5.39 3.95 8.43
N LEU A 109 5.93 3.08 7.57
CA LEU A 109 6.83 2.00 8.00
C LEU A 109 8.14 2.56 8.58
N ASP A 110 8.67 3.63 7.99
CA ASP A 110 9.85 4.32 8.51
C ASP A 110 9.57 4.95 9.89
N ALA A 111 8.41 5.58 10.07
CA ALA A 111 8.01 6.11 11.37
C ALA A 111 7.85 5.01 12.43
N LEU A 112 7.33 3.84 12.05
CA LEU A 112 7.23 2.69 12.94
C LEU A 112 8.60 2.12 13.32
N ALA A 113 9.54 2.09 12.36
CA ALA A 113 10.92 1.67 12.61
C ALA A 113 11.65 2.66 13.54
N ASP A 114 11.47 3.98 13.32
CA ASP A 114 12.06 5.04 14.16
C ASP A 114 11.56 4.97 15.61
N LEU A 115 10.33 4.52 15.83
CA LEU A 115 9.77 4.31 17.17
C LEU A 115 10.35 3.10 17.88
N GLY A 116 11.12 2.24 17.19
CA GLY A 116 11.88 1.14 17.78
C GLY A 116 11.04 -0.05 18.23
N GLY A 117 9.75 -0.09 17.92
CA GLY A 117 8.89 -1.23 18.19
C GLY A 117 9.30 -2.45 17.34
N LYS A 118 9.15 -3.63 17.90
CA LYS A 118 9.31 -4.87 17.15
C LYS A 118 7.92 -5.43 16.82
N PRO A 119 7.60 -5.63 15.54
CA PRO A 119 6.30 -6.18 15.20
C PRO A 119 6.18 -7.59 15.75
N ALA A 120 5.07 -7.85 16.42
CA ALA A 120 4.67 -9.19 16.79
C ALA A 120 4.30 -9.99 15.52
N THR A 121 4.39 -11.32 15.60
CA THR A 121 3.88 -12.20 14.54
C THR A 121 2.34 -12.22 14.59
N VAL A 122 1.72 -11.05 14.40
CA VAL A 122 0.28 -10.84 14.44
C VAL A 122 -0.18 -10.44 13.05
N GLU A 123 -1.30 -10.98 12.62
CA GLU A 123 -1.96 -10.53 11.40
C GLU A 123 -2.55 -9.13 11.59
N LEU A 124 -2.05 -8.21 10.79
CA LEU A 124 -2.53 -6.85 10.74
C LEU A 124 -3.59 -6.73 9.64
N ASP A 125 -4.85 -6.59 10.03
CA ASP A 125 -5.94 -6.35 9.10
C ASP A 125 -6.18 -4.86 8.94
N THR A 126 -5.64 -4.29 7.87
CA THR A 126 -5.80 -2.87 7.53
C THR A 126 -6.06 -2.69 6.05
N ARG A 127 -6.61 -1.52 5.67
CA ARG A 127 -6.79 -1.14 4.26
C ARG A 127 -5.53 -0.60 3.60
N LEU A 128 -4.40 -0.57 4.34
CA LEU A 128 -3.17 0.03 3.84
C LEU A 128 -2.35 -0.91 2.98
N TRP A 129 -2.31 -2.19 3.35
CA TRP A 129 -1.51 -3.21 2.68
C TRP A 129 -2.35 -4.39 2.24
N GLY A 130 -1.84 -5.09 1.26
CA GLY A 130 -2.40 -6.33 0.77
C GLY A 130 -1.41 -7.48 0.86
N HIS A 131 -1.94 -8.66 1.05
CA HIS A 131 -1.22 -9.93 0.96
C HIS A 131 -1.76 -10.73 -0.21
N ILE A 132 -0.89 -11.25 -1.05
CA ILE A 132 -1.25 -12.01 -2.24
C ILE A 132 -0.80 -13.45 -2.06
N THR A 133 -1.73 -14.37 -2.25
CA THR A 133 -1.43 -15.80 -2.33
C THR A 133 -1.70 -16.30 -3.74
N ILE A 134 -0.77 -17.06 -4.30
CA ILE A 134 -0.88 -17.64 -5.63
C ILE A 134 -1.05 -19.16 -5.50
N ASP A 135 -2.19 -19.68 -5.91
CA ASP A 135 -2.44 -21.12 -6.03
C ASP A 135 -1.64 -21.69 -7.21
N MET A 136 -0.52 -22.32 -6.93
CA MET A 136 0.38 -22.86 -7.95
C MET A 136 -0.24 -24.03 -8.73
N GLY A 137 -1.27 -24.69 -8.19
CA GLY A 137 -2.02 -25.73 -8.89
C GLY A 137 -2.90 -25.17 -10.01
N LYS A 138 -3.36 -23.93 -9.89
CA LYS A 138 -4.14 -23.22 -10.89
C LYS A 138 -3.29 -22.32 -11.77
N CYS A 139 -2.14 -21.86 -11.26
CA CYS A 139 -1.30 -20.88 -11.94
C CYS A 139 -0.76 -21.42 -13.27
N ARG A 140 -0.88 -20.60 -14.32
CA ARG A 140 -0.37 -20.94 -15.67
C ARG A 140 1.00 -20.34 -15.95
N SER A 141 1.72 -19.85 -14.96
CA SER A 141 3.07 -19.26 -15.07
C SER A 141 3.19 -18.09 -16.06
N CYS A 142 2.08 -17.41 -16.38
CA CYS A 142 2.06 -16.34 -17.38
C CYS A 142 2.72 -15.03 -16.90
N LYS A 143 2.94 -14.89 -15.61
CA LYS A 143 3.59 -13.72 -14.97
C LYS A 143 2.89 -12.37 -15.25
N MET A 144 1.62 -12.39 -15.74
CA MET A 144 0.85 -11.18 -16.02
C MET A 144 0.59 -10.34 -14.77
N CYS A 145 0.39 -10.99 -13.62
CA CYS A 145 0.21 -10.32 -12.33
C CYS A 145 1.39 -9.41 -11.96
N ALA A 146 2.62 -9.78 -12.33
CA ALA A 146 3.80 -8.94 -12.12
C ALA A 146 3.90 -7.82 -13.17
N VAL A 147 3.50 -8.08 -14.43
CA VAL A 147 3.54 -7.06 -15.50
C VAL A 147 2.59 -5.91 -15.24
N PHE A 148 1.41 -6.20 -14.69
CA PHE A 148 0.37 -5.20 -14.47
C PHE A 148 0.31 -4.66 -13.04
N CYS A 149 1.24 -5.06 -12.15
CA CYS A 149 1.26 -4.53 -10.79
C CYS A 149 1.67 -3.04 -10.79
N PRO A 150 0.77 -2.11 -10.42
CA PRO A 150 1.06 -0.68 -10.57
C PRO A 150 2.12 -0.18 -9.56
N THR A 151 2.29 -0.88 -8.44
CA THR A 151 3.24 -0.51 -7.39
C THR A 151 4.55 -1.29 -7.47
N GLY A 152 4.63 -2.30 -8.36
CA GLY A 152 5.75 -3.21 -8.39
C GLY A 152 5.81 -4.19 -7.20
N ALA A 153 4.73 -4.28 -6.42
CA ALA A 153 4.64 -5.23 -5.31
C ALA A 153 4.70 -6.69 -5.77
N LEU A 154 4.35 -6.97 -7.01
CA LEU A 154 4.59 -8.23 -7.68
C LEU A 154 5.61 -8.00 -8.80
N GLN A 155 6.73 -8.72 -8.76
CA GLN A 155 7.81 -8.58 -9.72
C GLN A 155 8.23 -9.93 -10.26
N LYS A 156 8.77 -9.94 -11.47
CA LYS A 156 9.43 -11.11 -12.03
C LYS A 156 10.81 -11.23 -11.40
N TYR A 157 11.19 -12.45 -11.05
CA TYR A 157 12.57 -12.73 -10.68
C TYR A 157 13.13 -13.87 -11.57
N VAL A 158 14.44 -13.89 -11.70
CA VAL A 158 15.18 -14.98 -12.33
C VAL A 158 16.04 -15.61 -11.21
N GLY A 159 15.82 -16.88 -10.96
CA GLY A 159 16.60 -17.65 -10.00
C GLY A 159 17.80 -18.34 -10.65
N GLU A 160 18.55 -19.07 -9.84
CA GLU A 160 19.67 -19.88 -10.30
C GLU A 160 19.21 -20.92 -11.32
N GLY A 161 20.04 -21.17 -12.34
CA GLY A 161 19.71 -22.11 -13.42
C GLY A 161 18.65 -21.64 -14.42
N GLY A 162 18.30 -20.31 -14.41
CA GLY A 162 17.33 -19.74 -15.35
C GLY A 162 15.86 -19.96 -14.95
N HIS A 163 15.60 -20.71 -13.89
CA HIS A 163 14.26 -20.84 -13.34
C HIS A 163 13.85 -19.55 -12.65
N GLY A 164 12.69 -19.04 -12.98
CA GLY A 164 12.20 -17.79 -12.41
C GLY A 164 10.78 -17.92 -11.89
N GLY A 165 10.21 -16.79 -11.56
CA GLY A 165 8.86 -16.75 -11.05
C GLY A 165 8.37 -15.33 -10.78
N VAL A 166 7.50 -15.21 -9.82
CA VAL A 166 7.00 -13.94 -9.30
C VAL A 166 7.35 -13.83 -7.82
N GLU A 167 7.82 -12.68 -7.43
CA GLU A 167 8.14 -12.32 -6.05
C GLU A 167 7.15 -11.26 -5.57
N HIS A 168 6.61 -11.44 -4.38
CA HIS A 168 5.65 -10.53 -3.77
C HIS A 168 6.29 -9.76 -2.62
N TYR A 169 6.12 -8.43 -2.64
CA TYR A 169 6.55 -7.47 -1.63
C TYR A 169 5.33 -6.88 -0.91
N PRO A 170 4.87 -7.47 0.21
CA PRO A 170 3.66 -7.02 0.89
C PRO A 170 3.72 -5.56 1.35
N ALA A 171 4.91 -5.06 1.73
CA ALA A 171 5.10 -3.66 2.13
C ALA A 171 4.74 -2.64 1.02
N GLU A 172 4.79 -3.05 -0.23
CA GLU A 172 4.50 -2.25 -1.41
C GLU A 172 3.09 -2.48 -1.97
N CYS A 173 2.44 -3.57 -1.55
CA CYS A 173 1.12 -3.93 -2.02
C CYS A 173 0.04 -3.00 -1.46
N VAL A 174 -0.67 -2.30 -2.35
CA VAL A 174 -1.74 -1.35 -1.99
C VAL A 174 -3.13 -1.99 -2.00
N HIS A 175 -3.21 -3.30 -2.13
CA HIS A 175 -4.47 -4.04 -2.18
C HIS A 175 -5.44 -3.50 -3.26
N CYS A 176 -4.94 -3.21 -4.46
CA CYS A 176 -5.78 -2.70 -5.55
C CYS A 176 -6.60 -3.78 -6.27
N GLY A 177 -6.31 -5.07 -6.07
CA GLY A 177 -7.04 -6.19 -6.67
C GLY A 177 -6.66 -6.51 -8.12
N LEU A 178 -5.93 -5.64 -8.82
CA LEU A 178 -5.66 -5.77 -10.26
C LEU A 178 -5.02 -7.10 -10.66
N CYS A 179 -4.10 -7.62 -9.83
CA CYS A 179 -3.47 -8.92 -10.10
C CYS A 179 -4.46 -10.09 -10.05
N GLN A 180 -5.49 -10.00 -9.22
CA GLN A 180 -6.57 -10.97 -9.13
C GLN A 180 -7.49 -10.87 -10.35
N ASP A 181 -7.88 -9.65 -10.73
CA ASP A 181 -8.78 -9.40 -11.85
C ASP A 181 -8.18 -9.82 -13.19
N ILE A 182 -6.88 -9.60 -13.38
CA ILE A 182 -6.19 -9.94 -14.64
C ILE A 182 -5.80 -11.42 -14.73
N CYS A 183 -5.92 -12.20 -13.65
CA CYS A 183 -5.50 -13.59 -13.64
C CYS A 183 -6.47 -14.49 -14.42
N PRO A 184 -6.12 -15.01 -15.62
CA PRO A 184 -7.05 -15.78 -16.44
C PRO A 184 -7.37 -17.15 -15.85
N ALA A 185 -6.59 -17.61 -14.88
CA ALA A 185 -6.76 -18.89 -14.20
C ALA A 185 -7.46 -18.77 -12.84
N GLY A 186 -7.76 -17.53 -12.37
CA GLY A 186 -8.30 -17.31 -11.05
C GLY A 186 -7.41 -17.87 -9.93
N ALA A 187 -6.09 -17.88 -10.14
CA ALA A 187 -5.12 -18.47 -9.24
C ALA A 187 -4.71 -17.54 -8.09
N ILE A 188 -5.14 -16.28 -8.09
CA ILE A 188 -4.69 -15.28 -7.14
C ILE A 188 -5.79 -14.93 -6.16
N VAL A 189 -5.44 -14.95 -4.88
CA VAL A 189 -6.29 -14.46 -3.79
C VAL A 189 -5.59 -13.27 -3.15
N SER A 190 -6.33 -12.17 -2.98
CA SER A 190 -5.87 -10.95 -2.32
C SER A 190 -6.55 -10.80 -0.97
N SER A 191 -5.81 -10.49 0.07
CA SER A 191 -6.28 -10.30 1.45
C SER A 191 -5.79 -8.98 2.02
N THR A 192 -6.56 -8.36 2.92
CA THR A 192 -6.13 -7.21 3.73
C THR A 192 -5.33 -7.61 4.97
N ARG A 193 -5.24 -8.91 5.25
CA ARG A 193 -4.49 -9.44 6.38
C ARG A 193 -3.06 -9.68 5.99
N VAL A 194 -2.15 -8.99 6.64
CA VAL A 194 -0.71 -9.08 6.39
C VAL A 194 0.02 -9.29 7.70
N PRO A 195 0.94 -10.24 7.81
CA PRO A 195 1.77 -10.38 9.00
C PRO A 195 2.62 -9.13 9.24
N ALA A 196 2.57 -8.56 10.44
CA ALA A 196 3.26 -7.32 10.76
C ALA A 196 4.79 -7.44 10.65
N ASP A 197 5.35 -8.58 10.99
CA ASP A 197 6.79 -8.88 10.85
C ASP A 197 7.25 -8.90 9.38
N VAL A 198 6.38 -9.32 8.47
CA VAL A 198 6.65 -9.30 7.02
C VAL A 198 6.75 -7.86 6.52
N LEU A 199 5.85 -6.99 6.98
CA LEU A 199 5.87 -5.57 6.62
C LEU A 199 7.14 -4.87 7.12
N ALA A 200 7.54 -5.12 8.36
CA ALA A 200 8.70 -4.48 8.97
C ALA A 200 10.03 -5.02 8.44
N GLY A 201 10.09 -6.32 8.20
CA GLY A 201 11.32 -6.99 7.73
C GLY A 201 11.59 -6.83 6.23
N GLY A 202 10.67 -6.24 5.46
CA GLY A 202 10.79 -6.20 4.00
C GLY A 202 10.85 -7.59 3.38
N LYS A 203 10.29 -8.59 4.06
CA LYS A 203 10.31 -9.98 3.59
C LYS A 203 9.50 -10.11 2.31
N THR A 204 9.98 -10.94 1.44
CA THR A 204 9.35 -11.26 0.16
C THR A 204 8.90 -12.70 0.12
N GLU A 205 7.87 -12.96 -0.64
CA GLU A 205 7.38 -14.30 -0.90
C GLU A 205 7.61 -14.65 -2.37
N ARG A 206 8.25 -15.79 -2.61
CA ARG A 206 8.57 -16.24 -3.97
C ARG A 206 7.64 -17.36 -4.40
N TYR A 207 7.11 -17.19 -5.58
CA TYR A 207 6.29 -18.18 -6.29
C TYR A 207 7.06 -18.65 -7.52
N PRO A 208 7.74 -19.82 -7.43
CA PRO A 208 8.49 -20.37 -8.57
C PRO A 208 7.53 -20.71 -9.70
N MET A 209 7.79 -20.17 -10.87
CA MET A 209 6.96 -20.39 -12.05
C MET A 209 7.84 -20.89 -13.17
N PRO A 210 7.70 -22.16 -13.59
CA PRO A 210 8.40 -22.66 -14.76
C PRO A 210 7.98 -21.86 -15.99
N ASP A 211 8.82 -21.87 -17.00
CA ASP A 211 8.44 -21.22 -18.25
C ASP A 211 7.19 -21.88 -18.82
N PRO A 212 6.22 -21.09 -19.26
CA PRO A 212 4.95 -21.62 -19.73
C PRO A 212 5.18 -22.44 -20.99
N ALA A 213 4.71 -23.69 -20.99
CA ALA A 213 4.80 -24.61 -22.13
C ALA A 213 4.09 -24.10 -23.41
N TRP A 214 3.34 -22.99 -23.29
CA TRP A 214 2.56 -22.40 -24.38
C TRP A 214 3.19 -21.11 -24.94
N THR A 215 4.48 -20.90 -24.82
CA THR A 215 5.14 -19.76 -25.47
C THR A 215 4.86 -19.83 -26.96
N THR A 216 3.83 -19.08 -27.36
CA THR A 216 3.53 -18.88 -28.78
C THR A 216 4.67 -18.05 -29.37
N GLY A 217 5.30 -18.55 -30.40
CA GLY A 217 6.29 -17.77 -31.13
C GLY A 217 5.69 -16.43 -31.62
N PRO A 218 6.52 -15.40 -31.87
CA PRO A 218 6.07 -14.10 -32.33
C PRO A 218 5.05 -14.15 -33.47
N ASP A 219 5.21 -15.05 -34.42
CA ASP A 219 4.32 -15.24 -35.55
C ASP A 219 2.90 -15.70 -35.16
N GLN A 220 2.78 -16.50 -34.08
CA GLN A 220 1.48 -16.95 -33.62
C GLN A 220 0.75 -15.82 -32.85
N ILE A 221 1.48 -14.97 -32.17
CA ILE A 221 0.93 -13.78 -31.52
C ILE A 221 0.40 -12.83 -32.58
N LEU A 222 1.19 -12.52 -33.58
CA LEU A 222 0.79 -11.67 -34.72
C LEU A 222 -0.47 -12.20 -35.42
N ARG A 223 -0.54 -13.48 -35.71
CA ARG A 223 -1.74 -14.10 -36.33
C ARG A 223 -3.00 -13.97 -35.50
N LYS A 224 -2.88 -14.02 -34.16
CA LYS A 224 -4.02 -13.82 -33.25
C LYS A 224 -4.41 -12.34 -33.09
N MET A 225 -3.46 -11.42 -33.21
CA MET A 225 -3.72 -9.98 -33.10
C MET A 225 -4.23 -9.35 -34.39
N THR A 226 -3.83 -9.87 -35.56
CA THR A 226 -4.22 -9.34 -36.87
C THR A 226 -5.74 -9.16 -37.05
N PRO A 227 -6.61 -10.13 -36.69
CA PRO A 227 -8.06 -9.94 -36.81
C PRO A 227 -8.61 -8.85 -35.90
N GLN A 228 -7.99 -8.66 -34.72
CA GLN A 228 -8.42 -7.63 -33.75
C GLN A 228 -8.03 -6.22 -34.18
N ILE A 229 -6.90 -6.08 -34.87
CA ILE A 229 -6.44 -4.80 -35.40
C ILE A 229 -7.37 -4.39 -36.56
N HIS A 230 -7.65 -5.28 -37.50
CA HIS A 230 -8.55 -4.99 -38.60
C HIS A 230 -9.99 -4.69 -38.17
N SER A 231 -10.49 -5.35 -37.12
CA SER A 231 -11.85 -5.08 -36.62
C SER A 231 -11.98 -3.67 -35.99
N ARG A 232 -10.90 -3.07 -35.54
CA ARG A 232 -10.90 -1.70 -35.00
C ARG A 232 -10.83 -0.62 -36.09
N GLU A 233 -10.13 -0.88 -37.19
CA GLU A 233 -10.08 0.06 -38.29
C GLU A 233 -11.44 0.25 -38.98
N VAL A 234 -12.26 -0.78 -39.00
CA VAL A 234 -13.62 -0.72 -39.60
C VAL A 234 -14.61 0.09 -38.71
N GLN A 235 -14.35 0.21 -37.40
CA GLN A 235 -15.25 0.95 -36.50
C GLN A 235 -15.01 2.47 -36.48
N HIS A 236 -13.95 2.96 -37.09
CA HIS A 236 -13.65 4.39 -37.16
C HIS A 236 -13.99 5.05 -38.51
N SER A 237 -14.71 4.35 -39.36
CA SER A 237 -15.10 4.83 -40.71
C SER A 237 -16.55 5.32 -40.79
N TYR A 238 -17.11 5.83 -39.66
CA TYR A 238 -18.42 6.49 -39.68
C TYR A 238 -18.37 7.83 -38.96
#